data_63d4093216ca5347b7f7d67e4e059371
#
_entry.id   63d4093216ca5347b7f7d67e4e059371
#
_cell.length_a   1.000
_cell.length_b   1.000
_cell.length_c   1.000
_cell.angle_alpha   90.00
_cell.angle_beta   90.00
_cell.angle_gamma   90.00
#
_symmetry.space_group_name_H-M   'P 1'
#
loop_
_entity.id
_entity.type
_entity.pdbx_description
1 polymer ?
#
loop_
_entity_poly.entity_id
_entity_poly.type
_entity_poly.pdbx_seq_one_letter_code
_entity_poly.pdbx_strand_id
1 'polypeptide(L)'
;GDPWEINYDIIVVTAGAVSRTFPIPGVADEAIGLKTIEEATAIRDRILTNFDKAALLPAGPERDRLLTFTVVGGGFAGIEIFGEMRSLASALLKHYPTIDFDDTHFHLIEAMGRIMPEVSLKTSLWVIKNLAQRGAEIHLETQLQSAVGGVIELSTGQTFESDLIVWTAGVMANPVLRNTDLPLEERGRLRVQPDLRVINDDGIVLDAWGAGDVSAVPDLTGAGVGGFCVPNAQHAVRQGKLLAKNLAATIRGENPKEYFHKNLGAVAGLGLGEGAFQSGKIAVKGVPAWFMHRGYHGLAVPTWERKIRVFGNWVFNALLSRDIVSFEAREIPRVAFETFASRPKAPAAAAAPAAPAAAAPAKAPRAVKAPAAKAPAAK
;
A
#
# COMPACT_ATOMS: atom_id res chain seq x y z
N GLY A 1 22.94 19.69 -4.12
CA GLY A 1 22.84 21.14 -4.06
C GLY A 1 23.63 21.66 -2.87
N ASP A 2 24.00 22.93 -2.88
CA ASP A 2 24.72 23.54 -1.79
C ASP A 2 23.83 23.58 -0.53
N PRO A 3 24.39 23.49 0.68
CA PRO A 3 23.64 23.57 1.92
C PRO A 3 23.01 24.96 2.07
N TRP A 4 21.76 24.97 2.55
CA TRP A 4 21.05 26.20 2.85
C TRP A 4 21.04 26.43 4.36
N GLU A 5 21.34 27.64 4.78
CA GLU A 5 21.15 28.07 6.17
C GLU A 5 19.79 28.77 6.32
N ILE A 6 18.99 28.29 7.25
CA ILE A 6 17.69 28.87 7.60
C ILE A 6 17.72 29.20 9.08
N ASN A 7 17.61 30.49 9.41
CA ASN A 7 17.44 30.95 10.79
C ASN A 7 15.99 30.64 11.23
N TYR A 8 15.84 30.13 12.42
CA TYR A 8 14.53 29.82 13.01
C TYR A 8 14.54 30.16 14.52
N ASP A 9 13.38 30.53 15.04
CA ASP A 9 13.19 30.76 16.48
C ASP A 9 12.76 29.45 17.17
N ILE A 10 12.00 28.61 16.47
CA ILE A 10 11.49 27.34 17.00
C ILE A 10 11.61 26.26 15.93
N ILE A 11 12.13 25.09 16.32
CA ILE A 11 12.12 23.89 15.46
C ILE A 11 11.05 22.90 15.93
N VAL A 12 10.26 22.40 14.99
CA VAL A 12 9.25 21.35 15.22
C VAL A 12 9.55 20.14 14.35
N VAL A 13 9.82 19.02 14.99
CA VAL A 13 10.18 17.78 14.31
C VAL A 13 9.01 16.84 14.26
N THR A 14 8.47 16.61 13.06
CA THR A 14 7.32 15.73 12.79
C THR A 14 7.53 14.85 11.55
N ALA A 15 8.78 14.42 11.32
CA ALA A 15 9.21 13.69 10.13
C ALA A 15 8.60 12.27 9.99
N GLY A 16 7.86 11.80 10.99
CA GLY A 16 7.15 10.53 10.95
C GLY A 16 8.06 9.31 11.03
N ALA A 17 7.62 8.23 10.42
CA ALA A 17 8.32 6.94 10.37
C ALA A 17 8.41 6.42 8.94
N VAL A 18 9.36 5.53 8.70
CA VAL A 18 9.54 4.78 7.45
C VAL A 18 9.40 3.28 7.71
N SER A 19 9.19 2.51 6.67
CA SER A 19 9.21 1.05 6.77
C SER A 19 10.58 0.59 7.26
N ARG A 20 10.58 -0.29 8.26
CA ARG A 20 11.80 -0.93 8.76
C ARG A 20 11.92 -2.30 8.13
N THR A 21 12.96 -2.50 7.33
CA THR A 21 13.33 -3.82 6.83
C THR A 21 14.27 -4.50 7.80
N PHE A 22 14.22 -5.84 7.85
CA PHE A 22 15.22 -6.67 8.49
C PHE A 22 16.23 -7.14 7.44
N PRO A 23 17.44 -7.58 7.84
CA PRO A 23 18.46 -8.08 6.91
C PRO A 23 18.11 -9.51 6.40
N ILE A 24 16.92 -9.63 5.81
CA ILE A 24 16.43 -10.84 5.15
C ILE A 24 16.80 -10.75 3.67
N PRO A 25 17.47 -11.76 3.10
CA PRO A 25 17.85 -11.76 1.69
C PRO A 25 16.65 -11.49 0.76
N GLY A 26 16.82 -10.60 -0.20
CA GLY A 26 15.81 -10.24 -1.20
C GLY A 26 14.75 -9.23 -0.73
N VAL A 27 14.56 -9.00 0.57
CA VAL A 27 13.50 -8.07 1.03
C VAL A 27 13.75 -6.65 0.58
N ALA A 28 14.98 -6.18 0.60
CA ALA A 28 15.31 -4.81 0.19
C ALA A 28 15.12 -4.58 -1.33
N ASP A 29 15.23 -5.62 -2.14
CA ASP A 29 15.19 -5.55 -3.59
C ASP A 29 13.79 -5.85 -4.15
N GLU A 30 13.04 -6.75 -3.50
CA GLU A 30 11.80 -7.30 -4.04
C GLU A 30 10.53 -6.78 -3.34
N ALA A 31 10.63 -6.35 -2.06
CA ALA A 31 9.45 -5.96 -1.32
C ALA A 31 9.12 -4.48 -1.46
N ILE A 32 7.84 -4.17 -1.39
CA ILE A 32 7.31 -2.80 -1.35
C ILE A 32 6.77 -2.53 0.05
N GLY A 33 7.13 -1.39 0.67
CA GLY A 33 6.55 -0.94 1.92
C GLY A 33 5.10 -0.47 1.78
N LEU A 34 4.48 -0.10 2.91
CA LEU A 34 3.15 0.51 2.92
C LEU A 34 3.11 1.68 3.92
N LYS A 35 3.82 2.74 3.62
CA LYS A 35 3.88 3.93 4.47
C LYS A 35 3.52 5.21 3.72
N THR A 36 3.66 5.22 2.41
CA THR A 36 3.40 6.37 1.53
C THR A 36 2.28 6.08 0.53
N ILE A 37 1.76 7.15 -0.09
CA ILE A 37 0.74 7.03 -1.14
C ILE A 37 1.36 6.42 -2.41
N GLU A 38 2.62 6.72 -2.67
CA GLU A 38 3.39 6.19 -3.80
C GLU A 38 3.52 4.67 -3.69
N GLU A 39 3.89 4.14 -2.51
CA GLU A 39 3.94 2.71 -2.25
C GLU A 39 2.56 2.05 -2.44
N ALA A 40 1.49 2.65 -1.90
CA ALA A 40 0.13 2.14 -2.07
C ALA A 40 -0.32 2.13 -3.55
N THR A 41 0.08 3.15 -4.32
CA THR A 41 -0.19 3.23 -5.76
C THR A 41 0.59 2.15 -6.51
N ALA A 42 1.88 1.97 -6.20
CA ALA A 42 2.72 0.95 -6.80
C ALA A 42 2.18 -0.47 -6.54
N ILE A 43 1.74 -0.77 -5.31
CA ILE A 43 1.09 -2.04 -4.97
C ILE A 43 -0.16 -2.27 -5.82
N ARG A 44 -1.04 -1.26 -5.90
CA ARG A 44 -2.26 -1.32 -6.71
C ARG A 44 -1.94 -1.56 -8.18
N ASP A 45 -1.03 -0.79 -8.75
CA ASP A 45 -0.70 -0.86 -10.17
C ASP A 45 0.02 -2.16 -10.52
N ARG A 46 0.84 -2.71 -9.61
CA ARG A 46 1.46 -4.03 -9.77
C ARG A 46 0.39 -5.13 -9.89
N ILE A 47 -0.66 -5.09 -9.07
CA ILE A 47 -1.77 -6.05 -9.17
C ILE A 47 -2.44 -5.94 -10.55
N LEU A 48 -2.75 -4.74 -11.03
CA LEU A 48 -3.36 -4.51 -12.33
C LEU A 48 -2.48 -5.07 -13.46
N THR A 49 -1.20 -4.69 -13.46
CA THR A 49 -0.21 -5.14 -14.46
C THR A 49 -0.02 -6.66 -14.43
N ASN A 50 -0.04 -7.27 -13.25
CA ASN A 50 0.07 -8.72 -13.10
C ASN A 50 -1.12 -9.45 -13.72
N PHE A 51 -2.35 -8.95 -13.52
CA PHE A 51 -3.52 -9.51 -14.17
C PHE A 51 -3.46 -9.37 -15.69
N ASP A 52 -3.01 -8.21 -16.21
CA ASP A 52 -2.81 -8.00 -17.66
C ASP A 52 -1.82 -9.02 -18.24
N LYS A 53 -0.67 -9.21 -17.59
CA LYS A 53 0.36 -10.16 -18.02
C LYS A 53 -0.13 -11.61 -17.91
N ALA A 54 -0.70 -11.99 -16.76
CA ALA A 54 -1.17 -13.34 -16.50
C ALA A 54 -2.26 -13.79 -17.49
N ALA A 55 -3.14 -12.87 -17.92
CA ALA A 55 -4.19 -13.16 -18.91
C ALA A 55 -3.66 -13.56 -20.29
N LEU A 56 -2.41 -13.19 -20.59
CA LEU A 56 -1.73 -13.52 -21.85
C LEU A 56 -0.93 -14.82 -21.77
N LEU A 57 -0.75 -15.40 -20.60
CA LEU A 57 0.04 -16.59 -20.36
C LEU A 57 -0.85 -17.84 -20.23
N PRO A 58 -0.37 -19.01 -20.69
CA PRO A 58 -0.99 -20.27 -20.35
C PRO A 58 -0.87 -20.54 -18.85
N ALA A 59 -1.71 -21.45 -18.31
CA ALA A 59 -1.56 -21.95 -16.96
C ALA A 59 -0.16 -22.55 -16.73
N GLY A 60 0.47 -22.23 -15.60
CA GLY A 60 1.80 -22.68 -15.26
C GLY A 60 2.55 -21.73 -14.32
N PRO A 61 3.78 -22.06 -13.92
CA PRO A 61 4.50 -21.41 -12.84
C PRO A 61 4.67 -19.88 -13.02
N GLU A 62 4.90 -19.41 -14.24
CA GLU A 62 5.06 -17.98 -14.50
C GLU A 62 3.76 -17.21 -14.28
N ARG A 63 2.61 -17.77 -14.71
CA ARG A 63 1.30 -17.21 -14.47
C ARG A 63 0.95 -17.26 -12.98
N ASP A 64 1.20 -18.37 -12.32
CA ASP A 64 0.93 -18.57 -10.89
C ASP A 64 1.72 -17.57 -10.05
N ARG A 65 2.99 -17.34 -10.37
CA ARG A 65 3.83 -16.31 -9.74
C ARG A 65 3.21 -14.92 -9.83
N LEU A 66 2.73 -14.51 -11.02
CA LEU A 66 2.10 -13.20 -11.24
C LEU A 66 0.81 -13.03 -10.43
N LEU A 67 0.08 -14.13 -10.19
CA LEU A 67 -1.18 -14.14 -9.46
C LEU A 67 -1.01 -14.49 -7.97
N THR A 68 0.23 -14.61 -7.50
CA THR A 68 0.57 -14.83 -6.09
C THR A 68 0.97 -13.51 -5.43
N PHE A 69 0.29 -13.18 -4.34
CA PHE A 69 0.43 -11.93 -3.59
C PHE A 69 0.76 -12.22 -2.13
N THR A 70 1.85 -11.67 -1.64
CA THR A 70 2.36 -11.95 -0.29
C THR A 70 2.37 -10.67 0.54
N VAL A 71 1.81 -10.73 1.75
CA VAL A 71 1.91 -9.67 2.76
C VAL A 71 2.69 -10.20 3.96
N VAL A 72 3.71 -9.49 4.38
CA VAL A 72 4.53 -9.81 5.56
C VAL A 72 4.21 -8.83 6.68
N GLY A 73 3.64 -9.35 7.76
CA GLY A 73 3.20 -8.61 8.94
C GLY A 73 1.68 -8.61 9.11
N GLY A 74 1.20 -9.21 10.19
CA GLY A 74 -0.23 -9.35 10.55
C GLY A 74 -0.76 -8.24 11.48
N GLY A 75 -0.10 -7.08 11.53
CA GLY A 75 -0.61 -5.87 12.19
C GLY A 75 -1.77 -5.22 11.44
N PHE A 76 -2.30 -4.10 11.94
CA PHE A 76 -3.43 -3.40 11.28
C PHE A 76 -3.16 -3.08 9.82
N ALA A 77 -2.03 -2.44 9.50
CA ALA A 77 -1.69 -2.07 8.13
C ALA A 77 -1.63 -3.28 7.19
N GLY A 78 -1.01 -4.39 7.65
CA GLY A 78 -0.91 -5.62 6.86
C GLY A 78 -2.28 -6.25 6.59
N ILE A 79 -3.15 -6.29 7.59
CA ILE A 79 -4.50 -6.85 7.45
C ILE A 79 -5.38 -5.98 6.54
N GLU A 80 -5.26 -4.65 6.65
CA GLU A 80 -6.03 -3.72 5.82
C GLU A 80 -5.62 -3.81 4.35
N ILE A 81 -4.31 -3.75 4.07
CA ILE A 81 -3.84 -3.88 2.68
C ILE A 81 -4.18 -5.27 2.10
N PHE A 82 -4.03 -6.33 2.87
CA PHE A 82 -4.39 -7.68 2.46
C PHE A 82 -5.86 -7.75 2.04
N GLY A 83 -6.77 -7.21 2.85
CA GLY A 83 -8.20 -7.15 2.55
C GLY A 83 -8.54 -6.34 1.31
N GLU A 84 -7.88 -5.20 1.10
CA GLU A 84 -8.08 -4.36 -0.09
C GLU A 84 -7.47 -4.99 -1.35
N MET A 85 -6.28 -5.60 -1.28
CA MET A 85 -5.68 -6.34 -2.40
C MET A 85 -6.60 -7.49 -2.84
N ARG A 86 -7.11 -8.25 -1.89
CA ARG A 86 -8.07 -9.34 -2.17
C ARG A 86 -9.36 -8.84 -2.81
N SER A 87 -9.88 -7.70 -2.34
CA SER A 87 -11.08 -7.07 -2.91
C SER A 87 -10.83 -6.53 -4.32
N LEU A 88 -9.63 -6.00 -4.59
CA LEU A 88 -9.23 -5.54 -5.92
C LEU A 88 -9.13 -6.73 -6.88
N ALA A 89 -8.42 -7.78 -6.51
CA ALA A 89 -8.30 -9.00 -7.32
C ALA A 89 -9.68 -9.60 -7.65
N SER A 90 -10.58 -9.70 -6.67
CA SER A 90 -11.96 -10.19 -6.89
C SER A 90 -12.75 -9.30 -7.87
N ALA A 91 -12.50 -8.00 -7.90
CA ALA A 91 -13.13 -7.09 -8.87
C ALA A 91 -12.54 -7.28 -10.28
N LEU A 92 -11.23 -7.55 -10.38
CA LEU A 92 -10.53 -7.78 -11.63
C LEU A 92 -10.97 -9.05 -12.35
N LEU A 93 -11.27 -10.13 -11.62
CA LEU A 93 -11.74 -11.39 -12.22
C LEU A 93 -12.93 -11.22 -13.18
N LYS A 94 -13.75 -10.19 -12.99
CA LYS A 94 -14.86 -9.86 -13.90
C LYS A 94 -14.40 -9.38 -15.28
N HIS A 95 -13.17 -8.87 -15.37
CA HIS A 95 -12.58 -8.30 -16.59
C HIS A 95 -11.61 -9.27 -17.27
N TYR A 96 -11.20 -10.34 -16.59
CA TYR A 96 -10.25 -11.32 -17.08
C TYR A 96 -10.86 -12.73 -17.07
N PRO A 97 -11.66 -13.09 -18.11
CA PRO A 97 -12.39 -14.36 -18.14
C PRO A 97 -11.49 -15.61 -18.24
N THR A 98 -10.19 -15.41 -18.49
CA THR A 98 -9.19 -16.50 -18.50
C THR A 98 -8.56 -16.75 -17.14
N ILE A 99 -8.92 -15.97 -16.11
CA ILE A 99 -8.37 -16.08 -14.75
C ILE A 99 -9.52 -16.37 -13.80
N ASP A 100 -9.46 -17.49 -13.11
CA ASP A 100 -10.42 -17.88 -12.11
C ASP A 100 -9.98 -17.46 -10.70
N PHE A 101 -10.90 -17.54 -9.74
CA PHE A 101 -10.63 -17.25 -8.34
C PHE A 101 -9.50 -18.13 -7.78
N ASP A 102 -9.49 -19.39 -8.14
CA ASP A 102 -8.54 -20.39 -7.65
C ASP A 102 -7.13 -20.22 -8.25
N ASP A 103 -6.99 -19.45 -9.33
CA ASP A 103 -5.69 -19.06 -9.88
C ASP A 103 -4.99 -17.99 -9.03
N THR A 104 -5.71 -17.33 -8.10
CA THR A 104 -5.16 -16.22 -7.31
C THR A 104 -4.79 -16.67 -5.90
N HIS A 105 -3.53 -16.53 -5.53
CA HIS A 105 -2.98 -16.97 -4.24
C HIS A 105 -2.63 -15.77 -3.36
N PHE A 106 -3.09 -15.80 -2.10
CA PHE A 106 -2.88 -14.72 -1.15
C PHE A 106 -2.28 -15.25 0.14
N HIS A 107 -1.03 -14.89 0.43
CA HIS A 107 -0.30 -15.33 1.61
C HIS A 107 -0.11 -14.18 2.59
N LEU A 108 -0.49 -14.40 3.85
CA LEU A 108 -0.19 -13.50 4.97
C LEU A 108 0.80 -14.21 5.90
N ILE A 109 2.00 -13.64 6.05
CA ILE A 109 3.07 -14.19 6.88
C ILE A 109 3.16 -13.36 8.15
N GLU A 110 3.00 -14.01 9.33
CA GLU A 110 3.11 -13.37 10.64
C GLU A 110 3.99 -14.18 11.57
N ALA A 111 5.04 -13.55 12.08
CA ALA A 111 6.00 -14.19 12.97
C ALA A 111 5.43 -14.53 14.36
N MET A 112 4.38 -13.82 14.77
CA MET A 112 3.70 -14.07 16.03
C MET A 112 2.59 -15.11 15.90
N GLY A 113 2.14 -15.68 17.02
CA GLY A 113 1.03 -16.64 17.05
C GLY A 113 -0.37 -16.00 16.85
N ARG A 114 -0.46 -14.71 16.49
CA ARG A 114 -1.72 -14.02 16.26
C ARG A 114 -1.53 -12.76 15.42
N ILE A 115 -2.56 -12.41 14.68
CA ILE A 115 -2.68 -11.11 14.00
C ILE A 115 -3.34 -10.06 14.90
N MET A 116 -3.17 -8.77 14.57
CA MET A 116 -3.84 -7.64 15.23
C MET A 116 -3.75 -7.72 16.76
N PRO A 117 -2.56 -7.66 17.38
CA PRO A 117 -2.40 -7.88 18.82
C PRO A 117 -3.17 -6.87 19.70
N GLU A 118 -3.58 -5.73 19.15
CA GLU A 118 -4.31 -4.66 19.85
C GLU A 118 -5.81 -4.97 20.07
N VAL A 119 -6.36 -5.98 19.38
CA VAL A 119 -7.74 -6.44 19.59
C VAL A 119 -7.77 -7.73 20.42
N SER A 120 -8.94 -8.13 20.91
CA SER A 120 -9.09 -9.38 21.63
C SER A 120 -8.77 -10.59 20.75
N LEU A 121 -8.32 -11.69 21.37
CA LEU A 121 -8.08 -12.95 20.65
C LEU A 121 -9.32 -13.41 19.88
N LYS A 122 -10.52 -13.25 20.45
CA LYS A 122 -11.80 -13.58 19.78
C LYS A 122 -12.01 -12.77 18.50
N THR A 123 -11.62 -11.50 18.46
CA THR A 123 -11.70 -10.66 17.26
C THR A 123 -10.63 -11.04 16.26
N SER A 124 -9.39 -11.26 16.69
CA SER A 124 -8.28 -11.73 15.85
C SER A 124 -8.62 -13.06 15.16
N LEU A 125 -9.10 -14.07 15.89
CA LEU A 125 -9.52 -15.36 15.34
C LEU A 125 -10.69 -15.23 14.34
N TRP A 126 -11.62 -14.30 14.59
CA TRP A 126 -12.69 -14.03 13.64
C TRP A 126 -12.15 -13.44 12.33
N VAL A 127 -11.18 -12.50 12.42
CA VAL A 127 -10.53 -11.92 11.22
C VAL A 127 -9.81 -13.01 10.44
N ILE A 128 -9.03 -13.88 11.10
CA ILE A 128 -8.38 -15.04 10.45
C ILE A 128 -9.40 -15.87 9.69
N LYS A 129 -10.50 -16.26 10.36
CA LYS A 129 -11.56 -17.04 9.72
C LYS A 129 -12.18 -16.34 8.52
N ASN A 130 -12.45 -15.05 8.63
CA ASN A 130 -13.02 -14.24 7.54
C ASN A 130 -12.09 -14.19 6.33
N LEU A 131 -10.80 -13.93 6.55
CA LEU A 131 -9.82 -13.91 5.47
C LEU A 131 -9.61 -15.28 4.84
N ALA A 132 -9.50 -16.34 5.65
CA ALA A 132 -9.36 -17.72 5.15
C ALA A 132 -10.57 -18.18 4.30
N GLN A 133 -11.81 -17.82 4.69
CA GLN A 133 -13.01 -18.08 3.90
C GLN A 133 -13.01 -17.34 2.54
N ARG A 134 -12.18 -16.34 2.40
CA ARG A 134 -11.98 -15.56 1.17
C ARG A 134 -10.71 -15.97 0.41
N GLY A 135 -10.16 -17.16 0.68
CA GLY A 135 -9.02 -17.74 -0.02
C GLY A 135 -7.66 -17.23 0.46
N ALA A 136 -7.56 -16.73 1.70
CA ALA A 136 -6.28 -16.35 2.28
C ALA A 136 -5.57 -17.55 2.92
N GLU A 137 -4.30 -17.73 2.64
CA GLU A 137 -3.38 -18.59 3.37
C GLU A 137 -2.65 -17.77 4.44
N ILE A 138 -2.91 -18.09 5.71
CA ILE A 138 -2.38 -17.34 6.84
C ILE A 138 -1.36 -18.19 7.59
N HIS A 139 -0.10 -17.77 7.54
CA HIS A 139 1.05 -18.42 8.18
C HIS A 139 1.36 -17.71 9.49
N LEU A 140 0.87 -18.24 10.61
CA LEU A 140 1.20 -17.77 11.97
C LEU A 140 2.45 -18.48 12.47
N GLU A 141 3.12 -17.86 13.45
CA GLU A 141 4.39 -18.37 14.02
C GLU A 141 5.44 -18.65 12.94
N THR A 142 5.34 -17.90 11.82
CA THR A 142 6.12 -18.16 10.60
C THR A 142 6.90 -16.91 10.22
N GLN A 143 8.20 -17.05 10.02
CA GLN A 143 9.07 -15.97 9.60
C GLN A 143 9.44 -16.13 8.12
N LEU A 144 9.54 -15.00 7.41
CA LEU A 144 10.16 -14.94 6.09
C LEU A 144 11.69 -15.13 6.26
N GLN A 145 12.26 -16.10 5.57
CA GLN A 145 13.70 -16.39 5.58
C GLN A 145 14.42 -15.79 4.36
N SER A 146 13.76 -15.78 3.20
CA SER A 146 14.29 -15.25 1.94
C SER A 146 13.14 -14.81 1.03
N ALA A 147 13.43 -13.81 0.19
CA ALA A 147 12.56 -13.35 -0.90
C ALA A 147 13.35 -13.12 -2.19
N VAL A 148 14.54 -13.71 -2.32
CA VAL A 148 15.45 -13.49 -3.44
C VAL A 148 14.80 -13.88 -4.77
N GLY A 149 14.78 -12.95 -5.72
CA GLY A 149 14.19 -13.15 -7.03
C GLY A 149 12.67 -13.44 -7.01
N GLY A 150 11.97 -13.06 -5.92
CA GLY A 150 10.56 -13.35 -5.74
C GLY A 150 10.25 -14.75 -5.24
N VAL A 151 11.27 -15.56 -4.90
CA VAL A 151 11.10 -16.87 -4.26
C VAL A 151 10.99 -16.68 -2.76
N ILE A 152 9.82 -16.96 -2.22
CA ILE A 152 9.52 -16.87 -0.80
C ILE A 152 9.96 -18.17 -0.12
N GLU A 153 10.82 -18.05 0.89
CA GLU A 153 11.21 -19.16 1.77
C GLU A 153 10.73 -18.85 3.20
N LEU A 154 9.97 -19.77 3.76
CA LEU A 154 9.41 -19.63 5.11
C LEU A 154 10.20 -20.45 6.12
N SER A 155 10.17 -20.03 7.39
CA SER A 155 10.81 -20.76 8.52
C SER A 155 10.26 -22.18 8.73
N THR A 156 9.13 -22.50 8.14
CA THR A 156 8.53 -23.85 8.11
C THR A 156 9.16 -24.76 7.06
N GLY A 157 10.01 -24.24 6.18
CA GLY A 157 10.55 -24.93 5.01
C GLY A 157 9.68 -24.88 3.76
N GLN A 158 8.50 -24.28 3.85
CA GLN A 158 7.64 -24.06 2.67
C GLN A 158 8.28 -23.01 1.77
N THR A 159 8.19 -23.22 0.44
CA THR A 159 8.65 -22.30 -0.59
C THR A 159 7.57 -22.12 -1.65
N PHE A 160 7.46 -20.89 -2.19
CA PHE A 160 6.60 -20.54 -3.32
C PHE A 160 7.10 -19.26 -3.98
N GLU A 161 6.66 -18.98 -5.21
CA GLU A 161 7.01 -17.75 -5.92
C GLU A 161 5.91 -16.71 -5.79
N SER A 162 6.29 -15.43 -5.67
CA SER A 162 5.37 -14.29 -5.56
C SER A 162 5.95 -13.08 -6.29
N ASP A 163 5.17 -12.45 -7.18
CA ASP A 163 5.62 -11.26 -7.90
C ASP A 163 5.37 -9.98 -7.09
N LEU A 164 4.45 -9.98 -6.14
CA LEU A 164 4.19 -8.85 -5.27
C LEU A 164 4.36 -9.22 -3.81
N ILE A 165 5.34 -8.61 -3.16
CA ILE A 165 5.64 -8.77 -1.74
C ILE A 165 5.44 -7.43 -1.04
N VAL A 166 4.45 -7.35 -0.14
CA VAL A 166 4.15 -6.15 0.63
C VAL A 166 4.70 -6.28 2.04
N TRP A 167 5.56 -5.35 2.43
CA TRP A 167 6.23 -5.36 3.72
C TRP A 167 5.56 -4.42 4.72
N THR A 168 4.97 -4.98 5.76
CA THR A 168 4.33 -4.24 6.86
C THR A 168 4.84 -4.66 8.26
N ALA A 169 5.92 -5.47 8.31
CA ALA A 169 6.44 -6.09 9.52
C ALA A 169 7.27 -5.15 10.42
N GLY A 170 7.09 -3.86 10.31
CA GLY A 170 7.66 -2.91 11.23
C GLY A 170 7.88 -1.51 10.64
N VAL A 171 7.98 -0.56 11.55
CA VAL A 171 8.30 0.83 11.24
C VAL A 171 9.45 1.30 12.14
N MET A 172 10.20 2.28 11.67
CA MET A 172 11.22 2.97 12.45
C MET A 172 11.09 4.47 12.29
N ALA A 173 11.56 5.23 13.27
CA ALA A 173 11.62 6.68 13.16
C ALA A 173 12.38 7.09 11.89
N ASN A 174 11.94 8.18 11.27
CA ASN A 174 12.58 8.66 10.04
C ASN A 174 14.08 8.86 10.26
N PRO A 175 14.95 8.23 9.45
CA PRO A 175 16.40 8.26 9.62
C PRO A 175 17.03 9.65 9.44
N VAL A 176 16.28 10.62 8.95
CA VAL A 176 16.74 12.03 8.86
C VAL A 176 17.24 12.56 10.20
N LEU A 177 16.70 12.07 11.33
CA LEU A 177 17.14 12.45 12.67
C LEU A 177 18.61 12.12 12.94
N ARG A 178 19.16 11.11 12.29
CA ARG A 178 20.58 10.72 12.46
C ARG A 178 21.54 11.77 11.89
N ASN A 179 21.03 12.70 11.08
CA ASN A 179 21.77 13.80 10.50
C ASN A 179 21.60 15.10 11.30
N THR A 180 21.05 15.01 12.52
CA THR A 180 20.84 16.14 13.43
C THR A 180 21.62 15.92 14.73
N ASP A 181 21.82 16.95 15.49
CA ASP A 181 22.38 16.95 16.84
C ASP A 181 21.31 16.78 17.94
N LEU A 182 20.06 16.53 17.53
CA LEU A 182 18.96 16.36 18.45
C LEU A 182 19.07 15.03 19.24
N PRO A 183 18.68 15.02 20.51
CA PRO A 183 18.79 13.85 21.39
C PRO A 183 17.83 12.72 20.96
N LEU A 184 18.36 11.54 20.72
CA LEU A 184 17.61 10.36 20.31
C LEU A 184 17.60 9.31 21.43
N GLU A 185 16.54 8.49 21.51
CA GLU A 185 16.52 7.29 22.32
C GLU A 185 17.08 6.08 21.55
N GLU A 186 17.21 4.93 22.21
CA GLU A 186 17.88 3.74 21.65
C GLU A 186 17.33 3.24 20.31
N ARG A 187 16.03 3.49 20.03
CA ARG A 187 15.39 3.11 18.76
C ARG A 187 15.45 4.20 17.69
N GLY A 188 16.19 5.30 17.96
CA GLY A 188 16.41 6.39 17.03
C GLY A 188 15.25 7.39 16.95
N ARG A 189 14.30 7.38 17.91
CA ARG A 189 13.25 8.40 18.01
C ARG A 189 13.74 9.60 18.79
N LEU A 190 13.20 10.78 18.48
CA LEU A 190 13.49 12.01 19.21
C LEU A 190 13.03 11.91 20.66
N ARG A 191 13.91 12.20 21.61
CA ARG A 191 13.58 12.23 23.04
C ARG A 191 12.76 13.45 23.38
N VAL A 192 11.55 13.25 23.86
CA VAL A 192 10.65 14.34 24.26
C VAL A 192 10.04 14.10 25.63
N GLN A 193 9.64 15.18 26.31
CA GLN A 193 8.82 15.14 27.50
C GLN A 193 7.34 14.89 27.17
N PRO A 194 6.49 14.60 28.17
CA PRO A 194 5.05 14.48 27.96
C PRO A 194 4.40 15.73 27.35
N ASP A 195 4.97 16.91 27.56
CA ASP A 195 4.50 18.16 26.97
C ASP A 195 5.02 18.44 25.55
N LEU A 196 5.78 17.48 24.96
CA LEU A 196 6.30 17.46 23.60
C LEU A 196 7.55 18.35 23.39
N ARG A 197 8.14 18.92 24.44
CA ARG A 197 9.45 19.59 24.34
C ARG A 197 10.56 18.55 24.24
N VAL A 198 11.57 18.83 23.44
CA VAL A 198 12.75 17.98 23.33
C VAL A 198 13.57 18.06 24.62
N ILE A 199 14.09 16.89 25.06
CA ILE A 199 14.90 16.78 26.28
C ILE A 199 16.19 16.01 26.00
N ASN A 200 17.29 16.53 26.49
CA ASN A 200 18.59 15.83 26.60
C ASN A 200 18.91 15.51 28.07
N ASP A 201 20.14 15.10 28.35
CA ASP A 201 20.56 14.73 29.70
C ASP A 201 20.75 15.96 30.62
N ASP A 202 20.96 17.15 30.05
CA ASP A 202 21.11 18.43 30.76
C ASP A 202 19.77 19.11 31.04
N GLY A 203 18.65 18.63 30.44
CA GLY A 203 17.34 19.19 30.59
C GLY A 203 16.60 19.47 29.27
N ILE A 204 15.72 20.46 29.27
CA ILE A 204 14.93 20.83 28.08
C ILE A 204 15.85 21.53 27.08
N VAL A 205 15.81 21.03 25.83
CA VAL A 205 16.42 21.72 24.69
C VAL A 205 15.51 22.87 24.31
N LEU A 206 16.02 24.10 24.46
CA LEU A 206 15.23 25.30 24.19
C LEU A 206 14.78 25.33 22.73
N ASP A 207 13.54 25.80 22.55
CA ASP A 207 12.92 26.03 21.25
C ASP A 207 12.82 24.81 20.31
N ALA A 208 13.00 23.59 20.86
CA ALA A 208 12.87 22.34 20.11
C ALA A 208 11.70 21.49 20.59
N TRP A 209 10.88 21.04 19.63
CA TRP A 209 9.65 20.28 19.88
C TRP A 209 9.54 19.08 18.96
N GLY A 210 8.85 18.02 19.42
CA GLY A 210 8.66 16.82 18.61
C GLY A 210 7.31 16.16 18.85
N ALA A 211 6.73 15.58 17.78
CA ALA A 211 5.46 14.85 17.86
C ALA A 211 5.33 13.78 16.76
N GLY A 212 4.42 12.84 16.97
CA GLY A 212 4.13 11.77 16.03
C GLY A 212 5.13 10.60 16.08
N ASP A 213 5.13 9.80 15.02
CA ASP A 213 5.87 8.54 14.97
C ASP A 213 7.39 8.69 15.12
N VAL A 214 7.92 9.88 14.84
CA VAL A 214 9.35 10.22 14.95
C VAL A 214 9.79 10.44 16.39
N SER A 215 8.85 10.66 17.33
CA SER A 215 9.12 11.08 18.72
C SER A 215 8.79 9.97 19.72
N ALA A 216 9.63 9.83 20.73
CA ALA A 216 9.43 8.93 21.87
C ALA A 216 8.57 9.64 22.94
N VAL A 217 7.30 9.88 22.64
CA VAL A 217 6.39 10.55 23.57
C VAL A 217 6.01 9.61 24.70
N PRO A 218 6.25 9.97 25.98
CA PRO A 218 5.87 9.14 27.12
C PRO A 218 4.37 8.86 27.17
N ASP A 219 3.98 7.62 27.45
CA ASP A 219 2.57 7.24 27.64
C ASP A 219 2.21 7.32 29.13
N LEU A 220 1.55 8.39 29.50
CA LEU A 220 1.08 8.64 30.87
C LEU A 220 -0.09 7.72 31.29
N THR A 221 -0.65 6.91 30.38
CA THR A 221 -1.67 5.91 30.74
C THR A 221 -1.07 4.62 31.28
N GLY A 222 0.23 4.41 31.08
CA GLY A 222 0.96 3.20 31.46
C GLY A 222 0.69 1.97 30.57
N ALA A 223 -0.09 2.13 29.50
CA ALA A 223 -0.43 1.05 28.56
C ALA A 223 0.58 0.89 27.41
N GLY A 224 1.45 1.88 27.22
CA GLY A 224 2.41 1.91 26.11
C GLY A 224 3.56 0.93 26.29
N VAL A 225 3.95 0.25 25.23
CA VAL A 225 5.09 -0.67 25.23
C VAL A 225 6.39 0.10 25.45
N GLY A 226 7.13 -0.26 26.50
CA GLY A 226 8.36 0.44 26.89
C GLY A 226 8.10 1.85 27.45
N GLY A 227 6.88 2.16 27.90
CA GLY A 227 6.53 3.43 28.51
C GLY A 227 6.25 4.56 27.51
N PHE A 228 6.16 4.27 26.22
CA PHE A 228 5.94 5.27 25.16
C PHE A 228 4.67 5.00 24.38
N CYS A 229 4.09 6.08 23.83
CA CYS A 229 3.00 5.99 22.88
C CYS A 229 3.42 5.19 21.64
N VAL A 230 2.51 4.33 21.15
CA VAL A 230 2.77 3.57 19.92
C VAL A 230 2.74 4.50 18.70
N PRO A 231 3.62 4.31 17.71
CA PRO A 231 3.63 5.12 16.50
C PRO A 231 2.40 4.81 15.64
N ASN A 232 1.40 5.66 15.70
CA ASN A 232 0.19 5.57 14.87
C ASN A 232 -0.46 6.94 14.68
N ALA A 233 -1.32 7.05 13.67
CA ALA A 233 -2.03 8.28 13.32
C ALA A 233 -2.95 8.79 14.45
N GLN A 234 -3.47 7.91 15.29
CA GLN A 234 -4.32 8.29 16.42
C GLN A 234 -3.56 9.16 17.41
N HIS A 235 -2.34 8.77 17.77
CA HIS A 235 -1.45 9.57 18.62
C HIS A 235 -0.91 10.78 17.87
N ALA A 236 -0.38 10.62 16.65
CA ALA A 236 0.25 11.70 15.89
C ALA A 236 -0.67 12.91 15.70
N VAL A 237 -1.93 12.70 15.29
CA VAL A 237 -2.91 13.80 15.10
C VAL A 237 -3.23 14.53 16.40
N ARG A 238 -3.35 13.82 17.53
CA ARG A 238 -3.65 14.43 18.83
C ARG A 238 -2.45 15.17 19.40
N GLN A 239 -1.28 14.56 19.29
CA GLN A 239 -0.01 15.21 19.66
C GLN A 239 0.21 16.49 18.87
N GLY A 240 0.03 16.49 17.54
CA GLY A 240 0.14 17.68 16.71
C GLY A 240 -0.81 18.81 17.12
N LYS A 241 -2.06 18.46 17.49
CA LYS A 241 -3.02 19.45 18.00
C LYS A 241 -2.62 20.04 19.37
N LEU A 242 -2.07 19.19 20.24
CA LEU A 242 -1.57 19.65 21.54
C LEU A 242 -0.31 20.48 21.36
N LEU A 243 0.62 20.05 20.51
CA LEU A 243 1.86 20.76 20.22
C LEU A 243 1.59 22.19 19.76
N ALA A 244 0.65 22.39 18.83
CA ALA A 244 0.27 23.74 18.40
C ALA A 244 -0.25 24.62 19.55
N LYS A 245 -1.02 24.05 20.49
CA LYS A 245 -1.50 24.76 21.70
C LYS A 245 -0.35 25.06 22.66
N ASN A 246 0.55 24.11 22.85
CA ASN A 246 1.68 24.25 23.74
C ASN A 246 2.68 25.30 23.23
N LEU A 247 2.93 25.32 21.92
CA LEU A 247 3.74 26.38 21.29
C LEU A 247 3.13 27.77 21.54
N ALA A 248 1.83 27.92 21.27
CA ALA A 248 1.14 29.19 21.52
C ALA A 248 1.13 29.60 23.01
N ALA A 249 1.03 28.64 23.93
CA ALA A 249 1.11 28.88 25.36
C ALA A 249 2.52 29.35 25.76
N THR A 250 3.54 28.65 25.30
CA THR A 250 4.95 28.99 25.60
C THR A 250 5.31 30.39 25.08
N ILE A 251 4.91 30.76 23.86
CA ILE A 251 5.14 32.12 23.30
C ILE A 251 4.47 33.20 24.19
N ARG A 252 3.34 32.87 24.84
CA ARG A 252 2.68 33.79 25.78
C ARG A 252 3.23 33.75 27.22
N GLY A 253 4.27 32.94 27.47
CA GLY A 253 4.82 32.73 28.82
C GLY A 253 3.95 31.82 29.73
N GLU A 254 3.03 31.06 29.13
CA GLU A 254 2.18 30.08 29.83
C GLU A 254 2.84 28.69 29.84
N ASN A 255 2.50 27.86 30.81
CA ASN A 255 3.03 26.48 30.88
C ASN A 255 2.37 25.57 29.84
N PRO A 256 3.15 24.76 29.10
CA PRO A 256 2.62 23.76 28.21
C PRO A 256 1.94 22.62 28.98
N LYS A 257 0.99 21.93 28.35
CA LYS A 257 0.22 20.81 28.92
C LYS A 257 0.82 19.48 28.49
N GLU A 258 0.75 18.50 29.37
CA GLU A 258 1.16 17.14 29.08
C GLU A 258 0.19 16.43 28.13
N TYR A 259 0.73 15.57 27.26
CA TYR A 259 -0.04 14.70 26.40
C TYR A 259 -0.59 13.52 27.19
N PHE A 260 -1.89 13.40 27.17
CA PHE A 260 -2.60 12.27 27.75
C PHE A 260 -3.70 11.81 26.80
N HIS A 261 -3.69 10.53 26.41
CA HIS A 261 -4.74 9.97 25.56
C HIS A 261 -4.99 8.50 25.89
N LYS A 262 -6.18 8.23 26.41
CA LYS A 262 -6.65 6.86 26.61
C LYS A 262 -7.11 6.27 25.28
N ASN A 263 -6.61 5.09 24.93
CA ASN A 263 -6.97 4.41 23.69
C ASN A 263 -8.50 4.19 23.62
N LEU A 264 -9.13 4.65 22.55
CA LEU A 264 -10.58 4.57 22.32
C LEU A 264 -10.99 3.26 21.63
N GLY A 265 -10.04 2.44 21.28
CA GLY A 265 -10.26 1.21 20.50
C GLY A 265 -9.56 1.25 19.16
N ALA A 266 -9.79 0.19 18.40
CA ALA A 266 -9.20 -0.03 17.09
C ALA A 266 -10.28 -0.39 16.08
N VAL A 267 -10.12 0.08 14.83
CA VAL A 267 -10.99 -0.25 13.71
C VAL A 267 -10.13 -0.58 12.49
N ALA A 268 -10.46 -1.65 11.79
CA ALA A 268 -9.78 -2.08 10.56
C ALA A 268 -10.78 -2.33 9.44
N GLY A 269 -10.41 -1.94 8.22
CA GLY A 269 -11.04 -2.40 6.99
C GLY A 269 -10.45 -3.75 6.57
N LEU A 270 -11.30 -4.67 6.18
CA LEU A 270 -10.89 -6.01 5.68
C LEU A 270 -11.22 -6.17 4.19
N GLY A 271 -11.29 -5.06 3.47
CA GLY A 271 -11.77 -4.97 2.10
C GLY A 271 -13.22 -4.48 2.01
N LEU A 272 -13.81 -4.56 0.81
CA LEU A 272 -15.13 -4.01 0.54
C LEU A 272 -16.23 -4.74 1.33
N GLY A 273 -16.97 -3.99 2.14
CA GLY A 273 -18.10 -4.50 2.93
C GLY A 273 -17.68 -5.27 4.19
N GLU A 274 -16.39 -5.40 4.48
CA GLU A 274 -15.87 -6.13 5.61
C GLU A 274 -15.01 -5.25 6.52
N GLY A 275 -15.19 -5.40 7.83
CA GLY A 275 -14.42 -4.66 8.82
C GLY A 275 -14.46 -5.29 10.21
N ALA A 276 -13.57 -4.84 11.08
CA ALA A 276 -13.52 -5.21 12.48
C ALA A 276 -13.29 -3.97 13.33
N PHE A 277 -14.12 -3.76 14.33
CA PHE A 277 -13.98 -2.70 15.34
C PHE A 277 -13.97 -3.33 16.73
N GLN A 278 -13.11 -2.81 17.60
CA GLN A 278 -13.16 -3.15 19.01
C GLN A 278 -12.80 -1.96 19.89
N SER A 279 -13.63 -1.74 20.90
CA SER A 279 -13.38 -0.80 22.02
C SER A 279 -13.75 -1.46 23.33
N GLY A 280 -12.74 -1.71 24.17
CA GLY A 280 -12.92 -2.46 25.40
C GLY A 280 -13.54 -3.86 25.14
N LYS A 281 -14.72 -4.11 25.72
CA LYS A 281 -15.47 -5.36 25.54
C LYS A 281 -16.39 -5.38 24.31
N ILE A 282 -16.62 -4.23 23.68
CA ILE A 282 -17.51 -4.09 22.52
C ILE A 282 -16.72 -4.42 21.26
N ALA A 283 -17.21 -5.41 20.49
CA ALA A 283 -16.67 -5.75 19.18
C ALA A 283 -17.80 -5.73 18.13
N VAL A 284 -17.56 -5.01 17.03
CA VAL A 284 -18.45 -4.95 15.85
C VAL A 284 -17.68 -5.53 14.66
N LYS A 285 -18.35 -6.28 13.79
CA LYS A 285 -17.73 -7.05 12.71
C LYS A 285 -18.54 -6.94 11.42
N GLY A 286 -17.89 -7.21 10.27
CA GLY A 286 -18.53 -7.19 8.96
C GLY A 286 -18.93 -5.79 8.49
N VAL A 287 -20.03 -5.69 7.77
CA VAL A 287 -20.52 -4.45 7.13
C VAL A 287 -20.66 -3.27 8.11
N PRO A 288 -21.24 -3.41 9.32
CA PRO A 288 -21.33 -2.29 10.25
C PRO A 288 -19.94 -1.74 10.66
N ALA A 289 -18.97 -2.62 10.91
CA ALA A 289 -17.61 -2.19 11.24
C ALA A 289 -16.92 -1.53 10.04
N TRP A 290 -17.18 -1.98 8.83
CA TRP A 290 -16.69 -1.35 7.60
C TRP A 290 -17.22 0.08 7.45
N PHE A 291 -18.52 0.32 7.72
CA PHE A 291 -19.06 1.68 7.74
C PHE A 291 -18.45 2.53 8.86
N MET A 292 -18.20 1.95 10.04
CA MET A 292 -17.51 2.65 11.13
C MET A 292 -16.09 3.07 10.73
N HIS A 293 -15.33 2.18 10.11
CA HIS A 293 -13.99 2.44 9.60
C HIS A 293 -14.00 3.59 8.57
N ARG A 294 -14.82 3.48 7.53
CA ARG A 294 -14.93 4.52 6.49
C ARG A 294 -15.45 5.85 7.04
N GLY A 295 -16.48 5.81 7.88
CA GLY A 295 -17.03 6.99 8.52
C GLY A 295 -16.00 7.72 9.38
N TYR A 296 -15.26 6.99 10.22
CA TYR A 296 -14.19 7.56 11.03
C TYR A 296 -13.11 8.25 10.18
N HIS A 297 -12.59 7.55 9.19
CA HIS A 297 -11.53 8.09 8.32
C HIS A 297 -12.03 9.22 7.42
N GLY A 298 -13.23 9.11 6.87
CA GLY A 298 -13.84 10.19 6.08
C GLY A 298 -14.07 11.46 6.88
N LEU A 299 -14.52 11.34 8.13
CA LEU A 299 -14.69 12.47 9.04
C LEU A 299 -13.35 13.05 9.52
N ALA A 300 -12.28 12.24 9.58
CA ALA A 300 -10.95 12.69 9.94
C ALA A 300 -10.24 13.47 8.82
N VAL A 301 -10.68 13.37 7.58
CA VAL A 301 -10.14 14.15 6.44
C VAL A 301 -10.21 15.64 6.77
N PRO A 302 -9.11 16.41 6.62
CA PRO A 302 -9.14 17.85 6.85
C PRO A 302 -10.00 18.56 5.78
N THR A 303 -10.61 19.68 6.15
CA THR A 303 -11.49 20.53 5.35
C THR A 303 -12.81 19.89 4.87
N TRP A 304 -13.88 20.67 4.86
CA TRP A 304 -15.20 20.23 4.41
C TRP A 304 -15.24 19.89 2.93
N GLU A 305 -14.53 20.65 2.11
CA GLU A 305 -14.44 20.38 0.67
C GLU A 305 -13.92 18.97 0.39
N ARG A 306 -12.79 18.59 1.01
CA ARG A 306 -12.21 17.26 0.83
C ARG A 306 -13.12 16.14 1.37
N LYS A 307 -13.81 16.38 2.49
CA LYS A 307 -14.81 15.43 3.01
C LYS A 307 -15.90 15.15 1.99
N ILE A 308 -16.49 16.23 1.42
CA ILE A 308 -17.56 16.10 0.41
C ILE A 308 -17.03 15.33 -0.81
N ARG A 309 -15.82 15.62 -1.29
CA ARG A 309 -15.20 14.88 -2.41
C ARG A 309 -15.02 13.39 -2.08
N VAL A 310 -14.53 13.06 -0.89
CA VAL A 310 -14.31 11.67 -0.47
C VAL A 310 -15.64 10.92 -0.37
N PHE A 311 -16.63 11.47 0.32
CA PHE A 311 -17.94 10.83 0.45
C PHE A 311 -18.66 10.73 -0.90
N GLY A 312 -18.62 11.79 -1.72
CA GLY A 312 -19.18 11.79 -3.08
C GLY A 312 -18.55 10.70 -3.94
N ASN A 313 -17.22 10.60 -3.92
CA ASN A 313 -16.50 9.55 -4.65
C ASN A 313 -16.88 8.14 -4.19
N TRP A 314 -17.09 7.94 -2.89
CA TRP A 314 -17.57 6.64 -2.40
C TRP A 314 -18.97 6.29 -2.88
N VAL A 315 -19.87 7.29 -2.95
CA VAL A 315 -21.23 7.11 -3.51
C VAL A 315 -21.15 6.78 -5.00
N PHE A 316 -20.36 7.52 -5.77
CA PHE A 316 -20.17 7.23 -7.19
C PHE A 316 -19.58 5.83 -7.41
N ASN A 317 -18.56 5.44 -6.66
CA ASN A 317 -17.95 4.10 -6.75
C ASN A 317 -18.88 2.97 -6.29
N ALA A 318 -19.91 3.28 -5.49
CA ALA A 318 -20.94 2.29 -5.11
C ALA A 318 -22.01 2.13 -6.18
N LEU A 319 -22.30 3.17 -6.96
CA LEU A 319 -23.31 3.20 -8.02
C LEU A 319 -22.74 2.82 -9.39
N LEU A 320 -21.49 3.19 -9.64
CA LEU A 320 -20.76 2.93 -10.87
C LEU A 320 -19.63 1.94 -10.58
N SER A 321 -19.13 1.31 -11.60
CA SER A 321 -17.97 0.42 -11.46
C SER A 321 -16.74 1.20 -10.98
N ARG A 322 -15.84 0.50 -10.25
CA ARG A 322 -14.55 1.08 -9.84
C ARG A 322 -13.73 1.46 -11.07
N ASP A 323 -13.04 2.58 -10.98
CA ASP A 323 -12.02 2.96 -11.95
C ASP A 323 -10.78 2.05 -11.77
N ILE A 324 -10.54 1.19 -12.76
CA ILE A 324 -9.47 0.19 -12.77
C ILE A 324 -8.46 0.58 -13.86
N VAL A 325 -7.81 1.71 -13.67
CA VAL A 325 -6.76 2.20 -14.58
C VAL A 325 -5.42 2.20 -13.88
N SER A 326 -4.41 1.54 -14.48
CA SER A 326 -3.04 1.60 -14.01
C SER A 326 -2.42 2.97 -14.29
N PHE A 327 -1.65 3.47 -13.33
CA PHE A 327 -0.88 4.70 -13.45
C PHE A 327 0.63 4.44 -13.61
N GLU A 328 1.05 3.19 -13.69
CA GLU A 328 2.48 2.80 -13.77
C GLU A 328 3.25 3.59 -14.83
N ALA A 329 2.65 3.79 -16.01
CA ALA A 329 3.25 4.59 -17.09
C ALA A 329 3.46 6.07 -16.73
N ARG A 330 2.85 6.58 -15.66
CA ARG A 330 3.01 7.96 -15.20
C ARG A 330 4.20 8.15 -14.26
N GLU A 331 4.71 7.09 -13.65
CA GLU A 331 5.87 7.17 -12.75
C GLU A 331 7.13 7.59 -13.52
N ILE A 332 7.25 7.14 -14.77
CA ILE A 332 8.36 7.52 -15.64
C ILE A 332 7.83 7.98 -17.01
N PRO A 333 7.11 9.10 -17.11
CA PRO A 333 6.37 9.51 -18.32
C PRO A 333 7.28 9.81 -19.51
N ARG A 334 8.56 10.08 -19.27
CA ARG A 334 9.52 10.45 -20.32
C ARG A 334 10.25 9.29 -20.95
N VAL A 335 10.19 8.09 -20.36
CA VAL A 335 10.95 6.93 -20.87
C VAL A 335 10.62 6.63 -22.33
N ALA A 336 9.35 6.58 -22.69
CA ALA A 336 8.94 6.36 -24.06
C ALA A 336 9.46 7.47 -24.99
N PHE A 337 9.33 8.72 -24.61
CA PHE A 337 9.83 9.87 -25.38
C PHE A 337 11.35 9.80 -25.54
N GLU A 338 12.09 9.59 -24.49
CA GLU A 338 13.57 9.49 -24.50
C GLU A 338 14.03 8.30 -25.34
N THR A 339 13.39 7.13 -25.22
CA THR A 339 13.72 5.94 -25.98
C THR A 339 13.53 6.14 -27.48
N PHE A 340 12.47 6.85 -27.89
CA PHE A 340 12.18 7.08 -29.30
C PHE A 340 12.87 8.31 -29.88
N ALA A 341 13.10 9.34 -29.09
CA ALA A 341 13.83 10.54 -29.49
C ALA A 341 15.32 10.26 -29.78
N SER A 342 15.92 9.32 -29.07
CA SER A 342 17.34 8.93 -29.21
C SER A 342 17.58 7.91 -30.31
N ARG A 343 16.54 7.34 -30.94
CA ARG A 343 16.73 6.38 -32.02
C ARG A 343 17.27 7.10 -33.26
N PRO A 344 18.46 6.71 -33.80
CA PRO A 344 18.88 7.16 -35.10
C PRO A 344 17.80 6.78 -36.13
N LYS A 345 17.43 7.73 -36.99
CA LYS A 345 16.55 7.43 -38.11
C LYS A 345 17.10 6.21 -38.84
N ALA A 346 16.34 5.13 -38.90
CA ALA A 346 16.75 3.96 -39.63
C ALA A 346 17.24 4.41 -41.02
N PRO A 347 18.41 3.98 -41.49
CA PRO A 347 18.87 4.32 -42.84
C PRO A 347 17.71 3.98 -43.77
N ALA A 348 17.33 4.92 -44.64
CA ALA A 348 16.29 4.70 -45.63
C ALA A 348 16.61 3.36 -46.31
N ALA A 349 15.68 2.41 -46.23
CA ALA A 349 15.86 1.11 -46.85
C ALA A 349 16.34 1.37 -48.28
N ALA A 350 17.55 0.91 -48.61
CA ALA A 350 18.08 1.02 -49.95
C ALA A 350 16.97 0.51 -50.88
N ALA A 351 16.53 1.36 -51.79
CA ALA A 351 15.47 1.01 -52.72
C ALA A 351 15.80 -0.38 -53.32
N ALA A 352 14.94 -1.35 -53.06
CA ALA A 352 15.11 -2.67 -53.63
C ALA A 352 15.30 -2.50 -55.14
N PRO A 353 16.29 -3.20 -55.74
CA PRO A 353 16.52 -3.11 -57.19
C PRO A 353 15.18 -3.43 -57.88
N ALA A 354 14.79 -2.56 -58.82
CA ALA A 354 13.54 -2.69 -59.54
C ALA A 354 13.47 -4.12 -60.13
N ALA A 355 12.44 -4.85 -59.82
CA ALA A 355 12.16 -6.15 -60.39
C ALA A 355 12.10 -6.01 -61.92
N PRO A 356 12.66 -6.93 -62.71
CA PRO A 356 12.60 -6.88 -64.15
C PRO A 356 11.13 -6.86 -64.60
N ALA A 357 10.81 -5.97 -65.57
CA ALA A 357 9.47 -5.75 -66.09
C ALA A 357 8.81 -7.08 -66.46
N ALA A 358 7.73 -7.43 -65.79
CA ALA A 358 6.94 -8.60 -66.10
C ALA A 358 6.38 -8.48 -67.53
N ALA A 359 6.62 -9.51 -68.36
CA ALA A 359 6.07 -9.63 -69.69
C ALA A 359 4.54 -9.53 -69.69
N ALA A 360 3.98 -8.82 -70.66
CA ALA A 360 2.54 -8.56 -70.80
C ALA A 360 1.73 -9.88 -70.78
N PRO A 361 0.61 -9.93 -70.08
CA PRO A 361 -0.20 -11.14 -69.99
C PRO A 361 -0.89 -11.45 -71.31
N ALA A 362 -0.80 -12.70 -71.76
CA ALA A 362 -1.51 -13.23 -72.90
C ALA A 362 -3.06 -13.12 -72.68
N LYS A 363 -3.77 -12.76 -73.76
CA LYS A 363 -5.24 -12.61 -73.77
C LYS A 363 -5.95 -13.87 -73.26
N ALA A 364 -6.75 -13.75 -72.22
CA ALA A 364 -7.61 -14.82 -71.74
C ALA A 364 -8.72 -15.22 -72.73
N PRO A 365 -9.11 -16.48 -72.79
CA PRO A 365 -10.21 -16.94 -73.64
C PRO A 365 -11.58 -16.50 -73.08
N ARG A 366 -12.48 -16.19 -73.98
CA ARG A 366 -13.84 -15.66 -73.75
C ARG A 366 -14.70 -16.70 -72.98
N ALA A 367 -15.26 -16.31 -71.85
CA ALA A 367 -16.14 -17.14 -71.05
C ALA A 367 -17.50 -17.36 -71.74
N VAL A 368 -17.94 -18.62 -71.80
CA VAL A 368 -19.26 -19.06 -72.24
C VAL A 368 -20.23 -18.90 -71.10
N LYS A 369 -21.38 -18.23 -71.35
CA LYS A 369 -22.50 -18.02 -70.40
C LYS A 369 -23.18 -19.35 -70.10
N ALA A 370 -23.28 -19.74 -68.83
CA ALA A 370 -24.16 -20.82 -68.38
C ALA A 370 -25.58 -20.28 -68.05
N PRO A 371 -26.63 -21.10 -68.18
CA PRO A 371 -28.00 -20.62 -68.03
C PRO A 371 -28.43 -20.59 -66.55
N ALA A 372 -29.35 -19.64 -66.25
CA ALA A 372 -29.92 -19.35 -64.94
C ALA A 372 -30.74 -20.56 -64.38
N ALA A 373 -30.46 -20.95 -63.15
CA ALA A 373 -31.34 -21.89 -62.39
C ALA A 373 -32.37 -21.10 -61.61
N LYS A 374 -33.62 -21.55 -61.67
CA LYS A 374 -34.80 -21.04 -60.98
C LYS A 374 -34.75 -21.35 -59.48
N ALA A 375 -35.13 -20.37 -58.69
CA ALA A 375 -35.37 -20.52 -57.24
C ALA A 375 -36.66 -21.35 -56.97
N PRO A 376 -36.71 -22.18 -55.94
CA PRO A 376 -37.94 -22.75 -55.42
C PRO A 376 -38.60 -21.85 -54.38
N ALA A 377 -39.96 -21.82 -54.46
CA ALA A 377 -40.87 -21.06 -53.61
C ALA A 377 -40.98 -21.64 -52.17
N ALA A 378 -41.32 -20.74 -51.26
CA ALA A 378 -41.60 -21.01 -49.86
C ALA A 378 -42.82 -21.92 -49.65
N LYS A 379 -42.75 -22.73 -48.60
CA LYS A 379 -43.85 -23.06 -47.69
C LYS A 379 -43.32 -23.01 -46.26
#